data_dcb8d031f54cd08663691aafe4c2a105
#
_entry.id   dcb8d031f54cd08663691aafe4c2a105
#
_cell.length_a   1.000
_cell.length_b   1.000
_cell.length_c   1.000
_cell.angle_alpha   90.00
_cell.angle_beta   90.00
_cell.angle_gamma   90.00
#
_symmetry.space_group_name_H-M   'P 1'
#
loop_
_entity.id
_entity.type
_entity.pdbx_description
1 polymer ?
#
loop_
_entity_poly.entity_id
_entity_poly.type
_entity_poly.pdbx_seq_one_letter_code
_entity_poly.pdbx_strand_id
1 'polypeptide(L)'
;MLTRLRRQLTLLSAACTGAVLLAMALAALSLAEGQLRAGSEAGFLSSANAIIAKLRSDRVVSTTWLAQLESGEGLIISLRDQGAPLSFSGAWTPRTARPLLLERAVAGARALGVEPDSPPLSLIDTTSTPVFEVRGDLGERYLASVTQIPSSQGWQSLVLLKDMSSSDQQLLLLRGSVAALVAAGVTALLLLCWAFAGRAIRPIEESRRKQAEFIAAASHELRSPLAVIRTSASALAVAPDQASRLRQNIEVECARMSRLVDDLLSLARSDAGTWTIARETVDRDALLLETAELFCPVARQKGQRLLLEVPERDLPPVTGDPQRLRQVLSVLLDNAFSYTPQGGVVTLRAEVDGAALTLQVADTGPGISPQSLPYIFDRFYRADVSRTTKEHFGLGLSIAKELAALHGGTLRVARTGPEGTVFALRLPLHRGRHI
;
A
#
# COMPACT_ATOMS: atom_id res chain seq x y z
N MET A 1 4.33 0.97 20.13
CA MET A 1 5.51 1.15 19.27
C MET A 1 5.13 1.20 17.80
N LEU A 2 4.36 0.27 17.29
CA LEU A 2 3.94 0.16 15.88
C LEU A 2 3.04 1.31 15.40
N THR A 3 2.18 1.85 16.25
CA THR A 3 1.38 3.06 15.93
C THR A 3 2.24 4.30 15.69
N ARG A 4 3.35 4.44 16.43
CA ARG A 4 4.36 5.50 16.19
C ARG A 4 5.07 5.27 14.86
N LEU A 5 5.48 4.03 14.56
CA LEU A 5 6.12 3.67 13.29
C LEU A 5 5.20 3.93 12.09
N ARG A 6 3.93 3.53 12.19
CA ARG A 6 2.91 3.81 11.18
C ARG A 6 2.81 5.32 10.91
N ARG A 7 2.69 6.14 11.97
CA ARG A 7 2.58 7.59 11.86
C ARG A 7 3.85 8.21 11.25
N GLN A 8 5.04 7.76 11.65
CA GLN A 8 6.31 8.24 11.11
C GLN A 8 6.47 7.89 9.64
N LEU A 9 6.19 6.64 9.24
CA LEU A 9 6.23 6.21 7.84
C LEU A 9 5.24 6.99 6.98
N THR A 10 4.00 7.15 7.43
CA THR A 10 2.99 7.93 6.71
C THR A 10 3.42 9.38 6.53
N LEU A 11 3.91 10.03 7.61
CA LEU A 11 4.34 11.42 7.55
C LEU A 11 5.59 11.60 6.67
N LEU A 12 6.57 10.70 6.77
CA LEU A 12 7.79 10.78 5.97
C LEU A 12 7.48 10.60 4.47
N SER A 13 6.73 9.56 4.13
CA SER A 13 6.35 9.31 2.72
C SER A 13 5.51 10.44 2.16
N ALA A 14 4.54 10.96 2.92
CA ALA A 14 3.71 12.07 2.50
C ALA A 14 4.49 13.38 2.39
N ALA A 15 5.47 13.62 3.28
CA ALA A 15 6.33 14.79 3.21
C ALA A 15 7.24 14.76 1.97
N CYS A 16 7.90 13.63 1.69
CA CYS A 16 8.78 13.50 0.53
C CYS A 16 8.02 13.66 -0.79
N THR A 17 6.93 12.91 -0.97
CA THR A 17 6.12 12.99 -2.20
C THR A 17 5.36 14.31 -2.31
N GLY A 18 4.88 14.86 -1.19
CA GLY A 18 4.25 16.18 -1.15
C GLY A 18 5.19 17.31 -1.53
N ALA A 19 6.46 17.26 -1.08
CA ALA A 19 7.48 18.24 -1.45
C ALA A 19 7.77 18.23 -2.98
N VAL A 20 7.86 17.04 -3.57
CA VAL A 20 8.04 16.90 -5.02
C VAL A 20 6.84 17.47 -5.78
N LEU A 21 5.63 17.14 -5.34
CA LEU A 21 4.38 17.62 -5.95
C LEU A 21 4.29 19.15 -5.88
N LEU A 22 4.65 19.73 -4.74
CA LEU A 22 4.67 21.18 -4.54
C LEU A 22 5.71 21.85 -5.44
N ALA A 23 6.92 21.29 -5.53
CA ALA A 23 7.98 21.82 -6.41
C ALA A 23 7.55 21.80 -7.89
N MET A 24 6.96 20.70 -8.35
CA MET A 24 6.42 20.59 -9.70
C MET A 24 5.29 21.60 -9.97
N ALA A 25 4.37 21.76 -9.02
CA ALA A 25 3.26 22.71 -9.14
C ALA A 25 3.75 24.17 -9.21
N LEU A 26 4.75 24.53 -8.39
CA LEU A 26 5.37 25.86 -8.43
C LEU A 26 6.10 26.11 -9.75
N ALA A 27 6.83 25.13 -10.26
CA ALA A 27 7.51 25.24 -11.55
C ALA A 27 6.49 25.38 -12.71
N ALA A 28 5.43 24.57 -12.73
CA ALA A 28 4.37 24.66 -13.72
C ALA A 28 3.63 26.01 -13.66
N LEU A 29 3.35 26.51 -12.45
CA LEU A 29 2.70 27.79 -12.25
C LEU A 29 3.58 28.94 -12.76
N SER A 30 4.88 28.95 -12.44
CA SER A 30 5.82 29.98 -12.90
C SER A 30 5.94 30.01 -14.43
N LEU A 31 5.96 28.85 -15.07
CA LEU A 31 5.98 28.74 -16.52
C LEU A 31 4.69 29.27 -17.16
N ALA A 32 3.53 28.86 -16.62
CA ALA A 32 2.22 29.31 -17.11
C ALA A 32 2.04 30.83 -16.93
N GLU A 33 2.46 31.41 -15.80
CA GLU A 33 2.46 32.86 -15.58
C GLU A 33 3.35 33.58 -16.58
N GLY A 34 4.54 33.05 -16.86
CA GLY A 34 5.46 33.60 -17.84
C GLY A 34 4.86 33.60 -19.25
N GLN A 35 4.21 32.49 -19.65
CA GLN A 35 3.54 32.39 -20.94
C GLN A 35 2.35 33.36 -21.09
N LEU A 36 1.52 33.51 -20.03
CA LEU A 36 0.40 34.45 -20.05
C LEU A 36 0.86 35.90 -20.18
N ARG A 37 1.92 36.27 -19.47
CA ARG A 37 2.50 37.63 -19.56
C ARG A 37 3.10 37.88 -20.93
N ALA A 38 3.90 36.97 -21.44
CA ALA A 38 4.51 37.09 -22.77
C ALA A 38 3.44 37.13 -23.87
N GLY A 39 2.39 36.32 -23.75
CA GLY A 39 1.27 36.35 -24.68
C GLY A 39 0.49 37.68 -24.67
N SER A 40 0.27 38.27 -23.48
CA SER A 40 -0.39 39.57 -23.34
C SER A 40 0.43 40.71 -23.94
N GLU A 41 1.75 40.70 -23.72
CA GLU A 41 2.67 41.68 -24.28
C GLU A 41 2.81 41.54 -25.81
N ALA A 42 2.93 40.34 -26.33
CA ALA A 42 2.96 40.07 -27.76
C ALA A 42 1.66 40.48 -28.46
N GLY A 43 0.51 40.21 -27.83
CA GLY A 43 -0.80 40.67 -28.31
C GLY A 43 -0.89 42.19 -28.36
N PHE A 44 -0.42 42.87 -27.31
CA PHE A 44 -0.37 44.34 -27.26
C PHE A 44 0.50 44.93 -28.36
N LEU A 45 1.72 44.42 -28.57
CA LEU A 45 2.63 44.83 -29.64
C LEU A 45 2.03 44.59 -31.02
N SER A 46 1.34 43.46 -31.21
CA SER A 46 0.64 43.17 -32.48
C SER A 46 -0.43 44.21 -32.78
N SER A 47 -1.29 44.55 -31.81
CA SER A 47 -2.28 45.60 -31.94
C SER A 47 -1.66 46.98 -32.22
N ALA A 48 -0.56 47.32 -31.51
CA ALA A 48 0.17 48.56 -31.73
C ALA A 48 0.72 48.65 -33.15
N ASN A 49 1.37 47.58 -33.63
CA ASN A 49 1.91 47.50 -34.98
C ASN A 49 0.82 47.61 -36.07
N ALA A 50 -0.36 46.98 -35.85
CA ALA A 50 -1.47 47.09 -36.78
C ALA A 50 -2.01 48.50 -36.87
N ILE A 51 -2.10 49.22 -35.73
CA ILE A 51 -2.51 50.62 -35.70
C ILE A 51 -1.48 51.52 -36.43
N ILE A 52 -0.20 51.34 -36.16
CA ILE A 52 0.88 52.07 -36.79
C ILE A 52 0.91 51.84 -38.30
N ALA A 53 0.77 50.60 -38.75
CA ALA A 53 0.72 50.26 -40.17
C ALA A 53 -0.47 50.96 -40.88
N LYS A 54 -1.63 50.96 -40.20
CA LYS A 54 -2.84 51.61 -40.72
C LYS A 54 -2.66 53.16 -40.80
N LEU A 55 -2.08 53.79 -39.78
CA LEU A 55 -1.79 55.20 -39.74
C LEU A 55 -0.82 55.63 -40.84
N ARG A 56 0.09 54.75 -41.26
CA ARG A 56 1.04 55.00 -42.36
C ARG A 56 0.41 54.85 -43.76
N SER A 57 -0.55 53.89 -43.88
CA SER A 57 -1.16 53.60 -45.19
C SER A 57 -2.27 54.58 -45.56
N ASP A 58 -3.06 55.00 -44.59
CA ASP A 58 -4.28 55.77 -44.81
C ASP A 58 -4.07 57.25 -44.48
N ARG A 59 -4.42 58.18 -45.38
CA ARG A 59 -4.37 59.61 -45.14
C ARG A 59 -5.35 60.10 -44.08
N VAL A 60 -6.45 59.35 -43.85
CA VAL A 60 -7.45 59.64 -42.82
C VAL A 60 -7.83 58.35 -42.17
N VAL A 61 -7.59 58.23 -40.87
CA VAL A 61 -8.01 57.04 -40.10
C VAL A 61 -9.42 57.21 -39.58
N SER A 62 -10.24 56.20 -39.83
CA SER A 62 -11.66 56.19 -39.40
C SER A 62 -11.73 56.11 -37.84
N THR A 63 -12.38 57.12 -37.25
CA THR A 63 -12.67 57.12 -35.81
C THR A 63 -13.50 55.93 -35.37
N THR A 64 -14.39 55.41 -36.25
CA THR A 64 -15.18 54.21 -36.00
C THR A 64 -14.32 52.96 -35.86
N TRP A 65 -13.25 52.81 -36.67
CA TRP A 65 -12.34 51.70 -36.58
C TRP A 65 -11.51 51.76 -35.28
N LEU A 66 -11.04 52.94 -34.87
CA LEU A 66 -10.33 53.11 -33.59
C LEU A 66 -11.26 52.78 -32.40
N ALA A 67 -12.53 53.21 -32.44
CA ALA A 67 -13.50 52.91 -31.43
C ALA A 67 -13.81 51.40 -31.33
N GLN A 68 -13.86 50.68 -32.44
CA GLN A 68 -14.01 49.22 -32.44
C GLN A 68 -12.81 48.51 -31.80
N LEU A 69 -11.58 48.93 -32.08
CA LEU A 69 -10.39 48.40 -31.43
C LEU A 69 -10.37 48.66 -29.95
N GLU A 70 -10.73 49.90 -29.51
CA GLU A 70 -10.81 50.21 -28.09
C GLU A 70 -11.79 49.31 -27.36
N SER A 71 -13.00 49.15 -27.88
CA SER A 71 -14.04 48.34 -27.21
C SER A 71 -13.78 46.84 -27.30
N GLY A 72 -13.17 46.34 -28.37
CA GLY A 72 -12.91 44.90 -28.56
C GLY A 72 -11.72 44.40 -27.75
N GLU A 73 -10.66 45.20 -27.57
CA GLU A 73 -9.42 44.77 -26.98
C GLU A 73 -9.11 45.43 -25.62
N GLY A 74 -9.97 46.30 -25.11
CA GLY A 74 -9.73 47.04 -23.87
C GLY A 74 -8.55 48.01 -23.98
N LEU A 75 -8.42 48.64 -25.15
CA LEU A 75 -7.36 49.60 -25.47
C LEU A 75 -7.80 51.01 -25.15
N ILE A 76 -6.87 51.87 -24.78
CA ILE A 76 -7.02 53.32 -24.78
C ILE A 76 -6.09 53.85 -25.84
N ILE A 77 -6.64 54.50 -26.86
CA ILE A 77 -5.93 55.05 -28.01
C ILE A 77 -5.96 56.58 -27.91
N SER A 78 -4.83 57.24 -27.93
CA SER A 78 -4.75 58.68 -28.05
C SER A 78 -3.78 59.00 -29.19
N LEU A 79 -4.32 59.69 -30.20
CA LEU A 79 -3.54 60.14 -31.36
C LEU A 79 -3.36 61.66 -31.21
N ARG A 80 -2.14 62.14 -31.46
CA ARG A 80 -1.80 63.56 -31.48
C ARG A 80 -1.17 63.89 -32.83
N ASP A 81 -1.53 65.02 -33.39
CA ASP A 81 -0.96 65.55 -34.59
C ASP A 81 -0.17 66.81 -34.31
N GLN A 82 1.14 66.80 -34.53
CA GLN A 82 2.08 67.87 -34.20
C GLN A 82 1.92 68.37 -32.74
N GLY A 83 1.69 67.43 -31.81
CA GLY A 83 1.50 67.72 -30.39
C GLY A 83 0.03 68.08 -29.98
N ALA A 84 -0.83 68.39 -30.93
CA ALA A 84 -2.24 68.69 -30.63
C ALA A 84 -3.07 67.36 -30.54
N PRO A 85 -3.86 67.15 -29.49
CA PRO A 85 -4.65 65.94 -29.37
C PRO A 85 -5.76 65.93 -30.41
N LEU A 86 -5.82 64.87 -31.22
CA LEU A 86 -6.97 64.63 -32.09
C LEU A 86 -8.13 64.10 -31.22
N SER A 87 -9.17 64.88 -31.06
CA SER A 87 -10.33 64.48 -30.27
C SER A 87 -11.15 63.42 -31.00
N PHE A 88 -11.21 62.23 -30.51
CA PHE A 88 -12.29 61.31 -30.76
C PHE A 88 -12.85 60.78 -29.43
N SER A 89 -14.15 60.61 -29.40
CA SER A 89 -14.79 60.04 -28.20
C SER A 89 -14.41 58.56 -28.15
N GLY A 90 -13.59 58.18 -27.18
CA GLY A 90 -13.24 56.80 -26.97
C GLY A 90 -14.46 55.92 -26.69
N ALA A 91 -14.45 54.69 -27.23
CA ALA A 91 -15.56 53.77 -27.07
C ALA A 91 -15.48 52.90 -25.80
N TRP A 92 -14.34 52.95 -25.13
CA TRP A 92 -14.10 52.16 -23.89
C TRP A 92 -13.77 53.09 -22.71
N THR A 93 -14.42 52.85 -21.57
CA THR A 93 -14.26 53.62 -20.34
C THR A 93 -13.45 52.84 -19.32
N PRO A 94 -12.18 53.21 -19.03
CA PRO A 94 -11.36 52.59 -17.99
C PRO A 94 -11.88 52.97 -16.60
N ARG A 95 -11.50 52.18 -15.58
CA ARG A 95 -11.85 52.46 -14.18
C ARG A 95 -11.19 53.73 -13.66
N THR A 96 -9.92 53.98 -13.99
CA THR A 96 -9.23 55.24 -13.74
C THR A 96 -9.51 56.23 -14.88
N ALA A 97 -9.70 57.50 -14.57
CA ALA A 97 -9.99 58.55 -15.56
C ALA A 97 -8.97 58.53 -16.74
N ARG A 98 -9.48 58.49 -17.97
CA ARG A 98 -8.68 58.41 -19.23
C ARG A 98 -7.61 59.51 -19.31
N PRO A 99 -7.89 60.79 -18.98
CA PRO A 99 -6.87 61.84 -19.07
C PRO A 99 -5.68 61.57 -18.16
N LEU A 100 -5.94 61.05 -16.95
CA LEU A 100 -4.88 60.74 -15.97
C LEU A 100 -4.00 59.60 -16.41
N LEU A 101 -4.59 58.53 -17.02
CA LEU A 101 -3.83 57.43 -17.61
C LEU A 101 -2.95 57.86 -18.75
N LEU A 102 -3.46 58.75 -19.62
CA LEU A 102 -2.70 59.29 -20.73
C LEU A 102 -1.54 60.20 -20.21
N GLU A 103 -1.80 61.01 -19.20
CA GLU A 103 -0.76 61.84 -18.59
C GLU A 103 0.38 60.98 -18.00
N ARG A 104 0.02 59.92 -17.27
CA ARG A 104 1.00 58.94 -16.73
C ARG A 104 1.78 58.24 -17.83
N ALA A 105 1.09 57.86 -18.92
CA ALA A 105 1.75 57.20 -20.06
C ALA A 105 2.73 58.15 -20.76
N VAL A 106 2.36 59.41 -20.94
CA VAL A 106 3.24 60.45 -21.45
C VAL A 106 4.43 60.71 -20.56
N ALA A 107 4.21 60.80 -19.24
CA ALA A 107 5.31 60.96 -18.28
C ALA A 107 6.27 59.75 -18.30
N GLY A 108 5.73 58.52 -18.39
CA GLY A 108 6.53 57.29 -18.56
C GLY A 108 7.35 57.29 -19.87
N ALA A 109 6.74 57.74 -20.95
CA ALA A 109 7.44 57.83 -22.25
C ALA A 109 8.60 58.86 -22.21
N ARG A 110 8.40 59.99 -21.56
CA ARG A 110 9.45 60.99 -21.34
C ARG A 110 10.65 60.43 -20.56
N ALA A 111 10.38 59.64 -19.53
CA ALA A 111 11.42 58.98 -18.76
C ALA A 111 12.23 57.98 -19.60
N LEU A 112 11.62 57.43 -20.67
CA LEU A 112 12.24 56.53 -21.61
C LEU A 112 12.85 57.21 -22.86
N GLY A 113 12.87 58.55 -22.84
CA GLY A 113 13.52 59.34 -23.89
C GLY A 113 12.64 59.64 -25.11
N VAL A 114 11.33 59.38 -25.05
CA VAL A 114 10.38 59.74 -26.13
C VAL A 114 9.48 60.84 -25.69
N GLU A 115 9.54 62.00 -26.31
CA GLU A 115 8.73 63.18 -26.03
C GLU A 115 7.53 63.26 -26.98
N PRO A 116 6.33 62.85 -26.61
CA PRO A 116 5.20 62.79 -27.54
C PRO A 116 4.72 64.13 -28.08
N ASP A 117 5.07 65.23 -27.41
CA ASP A 117 4.63 66.55 -27.70
C ASP A 117 5.67 67.37 -28.48
N SER A 118 6.85 66.80 -28.80
CA SER A 118 7.93 67.41 -29.54
C SER A 118 8.21 66.67 -30.86
N PRO A 119 8.78 67.31 -31.90
CA PRO A 119 9.13 66.58 -33.12
C PRO A 119 10.14 65.45 -32.86
N PRO A 120 10.01 64.30 -33.55
CA PRO A 120 10.96 63.23 -33.39
C PRO A 120 12.38 63.60 -33.88
N LEU A 121 13.38 62.95 -33.32
CA LEU A 121 14.78 63.15 -33.68
C LEU A 121 15.06 62.77 -35.15
N SER A 122 14.29 61.88 -35.74
CA SER A 122 14.32 61.50 -37.14
C SER A 122 12.92 61.62 -37.76
N LEU A 123 12.79 62.33 -38.85
CA LEU A 123 11.54 62.41 -39.64
C LEU A 123 11.40 61.27 -40.66
N ILE A 124 12.35 60.33 -40.66
CA ILE A 124 12.33 59.18 -41.57
C ILE A 124 11.86 57.91 -40.82
N ASP A 125 12.33 57.71 -39.59
CA ASP A 125 12.08 56.51 -38.83
C ASP A 125 11.05 56.71 -37.75
N THR A 126 10.29 55.63 -37.46
CA THR A 126 9.36 55.58 -36.33
C THR A 126 10.11 55.38 -35.02
N THR A 127 9.91 56.25 -34.07
CA THR A 127 10.47 56.10 -32.73
C THR A 127 9.41 55.63 -31.79
N SER A 128 9.61 54.48 -31.15
CA SER A 128 8.69 53.92 -30.16
C SER A 128 9.40 53.64 -28.86
N THR A 129 8.68 53.79 -27.75
CA THR A 129 9.16 53.32 -26.45
C THR A 129 9.09 51.79 -26.39
N PRO A 130 9.93 51.11 -25.60
CA PRO A 130 9.61 49.77 -25.14
C PRO A 130 8.26 49.75 -24.42
N VAL A 131 7.64 48.57 -24.29
CA VAL A 131 6.41 48.40 -23.49
C VAL A 131 6.73 48.65 -22.02
N PHE A 132 5.94 49.49 -21.35
CA PHE A 132 6.11 49.79 -19.92
C PHE A 132 4.74 49.73 -19.20
N GLU A 133 4.80 49.57 -17.89
CA GLU A 133 3.59 49.50 -17.06
C GLU A 133 3.17 50.86 -16.56
N VAL A 134 1.87 51.17 -16.62
CA VAL A 134 1.21 52.31 -15.99
C VAL A 134 0.23 51.80 -14.99
N ARG A 135 0.18 52.42 -13.81
CA ARG A 135 -0.80 52.05 -12.79
C ARG A 135 -1.92 53.08 -12.70
N GLY A 136 -3.15 52.55 -12.60
CA GLY A 136 -4.34 53.37 -12.32
C GLY A 136 -4.45 53.74 -10.82
N ASP A 137 -5.47 54.55 -10.46
CA ASP A 137 -5.69 55.01 -9.09
C ASP A 137 -6.21 53.88 -8.16
N LEU A 138 -6.89 52.91 -8.69
CA LEU A 138 -7.41 51.74 -7.95
C LEU A 138 -6.45 50.54 -8.00
N GLY A 139 -5.20 50.74 -8.46
CA GLY A 139 -4.17 49.72 -8.53
C GLY A 139 -4.24 48.84 -9.80
N GLU A 140 -5.11 49.18 -10.79
CA GLU A 140 -5.15 48.53 -12.06
C GLU A 140 -3.85 48.71 -12.83
N ARG A 141 -3.44 47.69 -13.58
CA ARG A 141 -2.24 47.71 -14.40
C ARG A 141 -2.61 47.90 -15.86
N TYR A 142 -1.88 48.75 -16.54
CA TYR A 142 -1.97 48.99 -17.96
C TYR A 142 -0.63 48.79 -18.59
N LEU A 143 -0.54 48.08 -19.74
CA LEU A 143 0.63 48.12 -20.61
C LEU A 143 0.52 49.36 -21.46
N ALA A 144 1.61 50.12 -21.57
CA ALA A 144 1.66 51.34 -22.33
C ALA A 144 2.80 51.31 -23.35
N SER A 145 2.60 51.94 -24.50
CA SER A 145 3.61 52.24 -25.48
C SER A 145 3.30 53.57 -26.17
N VAL A 146 4.32 54.35 -26.41
CA VAL A 146 4.20 55.62 -27.12
C VAL A 146 5.08 55.57 -28.35
N THR A 147 4.48 55.89 -29.49
CA THR A 147 5.15 55.80 -30.78
C THR A 147 4.96 57.13 -31.54
N GLN A 148 6.09 57.66 -32.04
CA GLN A 148 6.12 58.82 -32.94
C GLN A 148 6.22 58.30 -34.37
N ILE A 149 5.31 58.74 -35.22
CA ILE A 149 5.17 58.30 -36.62
C ILE A 149 5.40 59.51 -37.52
N PRO A 150 6.41 59.49 -38.40
CA PRO A 150 6.59 60.51 -39.42
C PRO A 150 5.42 60.53 -40.38
N SER A 151 4.94 61.73 -40.75
CA SER A 151 3.88 61.96 -41.71
C SER A 151 4.32 62.94 -42.80
N SER A 152 3.65 62.92 -43.96
CA SER A 152 3.95 63.84 -45.07
C SER A 152 3.74 65.32 -44.77
N GLN A 153 3.05 65.62 -43.67
CA GLN A 153 2.75 67.00 -43.24
C GLN A 153 3.37 67.35 -41.86
N GLY A 154 4.25 66.49 -41.34
CA GLY A 154 4.90 66.66 -40.03
C GLY A 154 5.10 65.35 -39.29
N TRP A 155 4.53 65.23 -38.09
CA TRP A 155 4.65 64.01 -37.27
C TRP A 155 3.38 63.80 -36.46
N GLN A 156 3.08 62.50 -36.16
CA GLN A 156 1.99 62.11 -35.31
C GLN A 156 2.55 61.30 -34.13
N SER A 157 1.92 61.38 -32.96
CA SER A 157 2.22 60.48 -31.85
C SER A 157 1.05 59.68 -31.43
N LEU A 158 1.23 58.40 -31.28
CA LEU A 158 0.29 57.41 -30.81
C LEU A 158 0.62 57.02 -29.39
N VAL A 159 -0.30 57.27 -28.46
CA VAL A 159 -0.24 56.79 -27.09
C VAL A 159 -1.24 55.62 -26.97
N LEU A 160 -0.74 54.44 -26.67
CA LEU A 160 -1.53 53.22 -26.55
C LEU A 160 -1.42 52.63 -25.16
N LEU A 161 -2.56 52.36 -24.48
CA LEU A 161 -2.61 51.62 -23.25
C LEU A 161 -3.56 50.44 -23.38
N LYS A 162 -3.21 49.31 -22.76
CA LYS A 162 -4.04 48.10 -22.66
C LYS A 162 -4.34 47.76 -21.22
N ASP A 163 -5.61 47.55 -20.91
CA ASP A 163 -6.04 47.09 -19.58
C ASP A 163 -5.62 45.64 -19.35
N MET A 164 -4.94 45.40 -18.23
CA MET A 164 -4.46 44.07 -17.84
C MET A 164 -5.40 43.38 -16.82
N SER A 165 -6.53 44.01 -16.47
CA SER A 165 -7.44 43.50 -15.42
C SER A 165 -7.97 42.11 -15.72
N SER A 166 -8.26 41.78 -16.99
CA SER A 166 -8.71 40.47 -17.41
C SER A 166 -7.59 39.41 -17.29
N SER A 167 -6.36 39.79 -17.66
CA SER A 167 -5.18 38.92 -17.51
C SER A 167 -4.84 38.67 -16.04
N ASP A 168 -4.92 39.71 -15.20
CA ASP A 168 -4.70 39.58 -13.76
C ASP A 168 -5.75 38.68 -13.10
N GLN A 169 -7.01 38.78 -13.51
CA GLN A 169 -8.07 37.92 -13.03
C GLN A 169 -7.86 36.45 -13.44
N GLN A 170 -7.42 36.20 -14.68
CA GLN A 170 -7.06 34.85 -15.15
C GLN A 170 -5.89 34.28 -14.34
N LEU A 171 -4.88 35.08 -14.01
CA LEU A 171 -3.76 34.68 -13.16
C LEU A 171 -4.21 34.30 -11.75
N LEU A 172 -5.13 35.09 -11.14
CA LEU A 172 -5.69 34.76 -9.82
C LEU A 172 -6.48 33.46 -9.84
N LEU A 173 -7.30 33.22 -10.85
CA LEU A 173 -8.03 31.96 -11.01
C LEU A 173 -7.07 30.78 -11.22
N LEU A 174 -6.03 30.96 -12.01
CA LEU A 174 -5.00 29.93 -12.23
C LEU A 174 -4.30 29.58 -10.90
N ARG A 175 -3.86 30.58 -10.14
CA ARG A 175 -3.25 30.37 -8.82
C ARG A 175 -4.18 29.66 -7.85
N GLY A 176 -5.44 30.06 -7.82
CA GLY A 176 -6.46 29.42 -6.98
C GLY A 176 -6.71 27.96 -7.36
N SER A 177 -6.84 27.67 -8.65
CA SER A 177 -7.06 26.30 -9.14
C SER A 177 -5.86 25.40 -8.89
N VAL A 178 -4.63 25.88 -9.10
CA VAL A 178 -3.41 25.11 -8.79
C VAL A 178 -3.29 24.85 -7.29
N ALA A 179 -3.54 25.85 -6.45
CA ALA A 179 -3.53 25.68 -4.99
C ALA A 179 -4.56 24.65 -4.51
N ALA A 180 -5.79 24.69 -5.05
CA ALA A 180 -6.83 23.73 -4.73
C ALA A 180 -6.45 22.30 -5.19
N LEU A 181 -5.87 22.16 -6.37
CA LEU A 181 -5.41 20.86 -6.90
C LEU A 181 -4.28 20.27 -6.03
N VAL A 182 -3.30 21.10 -5.64
CA VAL A 182 -2.20 20.68 -4.75
C VAL A 182 -2.75 20.24 -3.39
N ALA A 183 -3.66 21.02 -2.80
CA ALA A 183 -4.29 20.67 -1.52
C ALA A 183 -5.06 19.34 -1.60
N ALA A 184 -5.84 19.14 -2.66
CA ALA A 184 -6.56 17.89 -2.91
C ALA A 184 -5.58 16.70 -3.10
N GLY A 185 -4.51 16.90 -3.88
CA GLY A 185 -3.48 15.90 -4.11
C GLY A 185 -2.74 15.47 -2.83
N VAL A 186 -2.35 16.45 -2.00
CA VAL A 186 -1.71 16.17 -0.71
C VAL A 186 -2.64 15.43 0.24
N THR A 187 -3.93 15.82 0.29
CA THR A 187 -4.94 15.13 1.10
C THR A 187 -5.14 13.69 0.65
N ALA A 188 -5.30 13.47 -0.65
CA ALA A 188 -5.43 12.12 -1.22
C ALA A 188 -4.20 11.26 -0.93
N LEU A 189 -3.01 11.83 -1.05
CA LEU A 189 -1.75 11.15 -0.74
C LEU A 189 -1.66 10.74 0.74
N LEU A 190 -2.03 11.62 1.66
CA LEU A 190 -2.07 11.32 3.10
C LEU A 190 -3.01 10.16 3.41
N LEU A 191 -4.22 10.15 2.82
CA LEU A 191 -5.19 9.07 2.99
C LEU A 191 -4.67 7.76 2.42
N LEU A 192 -4.06 7.78 1.23
CA LEU A 192 -3.48 6.60 0.59
C LEU A 192 -2.33 6.02 1.43
N CYS A 193 -1.38 6.86 1.85
CA CYS A 193 -0.25 6.44 2.69
C CYS A 193 -0.73 5.86 4.02
N TRP A 194 -1.76 6.46 4.63
CA TRP A 194 -2.35 5.96 5.87
C TRP A 194 -2.99 4.59 5.72
N ALA A 195 -3.77 4.38 4.64
CA ALA A 195 -4.40 3.10 4.32
C ALA A 195 -3.36 2.02 4.01
N PHE A 196 -2.35 2.36 3.19
CA PHE A 196 -1.28 1.45 2.81
C PHE A 196 -0.42 1.03 4.01
N ALA A 197 0.02 2.00 4.84
CA ALA A 197 0.78 1.73 6.05
C ALA A 197 0.00 0.83 7.04
N GLY A 198 -1.32 1.05 7.16
CA GLY A 198 -2.19 0.19 7.97
C GLY A 198 -2.24 -1.24 7.46
N ARG A 199 -2.32 -1.43 6.15
CA ARG A 199 -2.38 -2.75 5.52
C ARG A 199 -1.04 -3.50 5.59
N ALA A 200 0.08 -2.78 5.45
CA ALA A 200 1.42 -3.34 5.52
C ALA A 200 1.85 -3.76 6.94
N ILE A 201 1.39 -3.04 7.96
CA ILE A 201 1.79 -3.31 9.36
C ILE A 201 0.94 -4.42 10.01
N ARG A 202 -0.31 -4.62 9.60
CA ARG A 202 -1.20 -5.66 10.16
C ARG A 202 -0.57 -7.05 10.24
N PRO A 203 0.01 -7.61 9.16
CA PRO A 203 0.62 -8.95 9.21
C PRO A 203 1.75 -9.05 10.24
N ILE A 204 2.53 -7.97 10.40
CA ILE A 204 3.64 -7.92 11.37
C ILE A 204 3.09 -7.92 12.81
N GLU A 205 2.01 -7.19 13.09
CA GLU A 205 1.35 -7.19 14.39
C GLU A 205 0.79 -8.56 14.74
N GLU A 206 0.10 -9.20 13.78
CA GLU A 206 -0.46 -10.55 13.96
C GLU A 206 0.64 -11.59 14.19
N SER A 207 1.73 -11.52 13.42
CA SER A 207 2.88 -12.42 13.61
C SER A 207 3.52 -12.23 14.98
N ARG A 208 3.77 -11.00 15.40
CA ARG A 208 4.33 -10.71 16.73
C ARG A 208 3.40 -11.15 17.86
N ARG A 209 2.09 -10.95 17.72
CA ARG A 209 1.12 -11.41 18.72
C ARG A 209 1.15 -12.93 18.83
N LYS A 210 1.10 -13.66 17.72
CA LYS A 210 1.20 -15.12 17.70
C LYS A 210 2.49 -15.63 18.33
N GLN A 211 3.60 -14.94 18.06
CA GLN A 211 4.90 -15.28 18.66
C GLN A 211 4.89 -15.05 20.18
N ALA A 212 4.32 -13.95 20.65
CA ALA A 212 4.21 -13.68 22.08
C ALA A 212 3.29 -14.69 22.80
N GLU A 213 2.16 -15.03 22.22
CA GLU A 213 1.23 -16.06 22.70
C GLU A 213 1.92 -17.43 22.74
N PHE A 214 2.69 -17.79 21.73
CA PHE A 214 3.49 -19.01 21.67
C PHE A 214 4.50 -19.09 22.81
N ILE A 215 5.30 -18.02 23.03
CA ILE A 215 6.29 -18.00 24.12
C ILE A 215 5.63 -18.10 25.50
N ALA A 216 4.50 -17.40 25.70
CA ALA A 216 3.74 -17.45 26.94
C ALA A 216 3.21 -18.86 27.21
N ALA A 217 2.61 -19.49 26.22
CA ALA A 217 2.07 -20.86 26.32
C ALA A 217 3.21 -21.89 26.58
N ALA A 218 4.32 -21.81 25.85
CA ALA A 218 5.49 -22.66 26.07
C ALA A 218 6.02 -22.54 27.51
N SER A 219 6.10 -21.31 28.03
CA SER A 219 6.55 -21.05 29.40
C SER A 219 5.61 -21.66 30.44
N HIS A 220 4.31 -21.61 30.20
CA HIS A 220 3.31 -22.25 31.08
C HIS A 220 3.41 -23.77 31.05
N GLU A 221 3.53 -24.37 29.86
CA GLU A 221 3.62 -25.82 29.70
C GLU A 221 4.96 -26.41 30.22
N LEU A 222 6.05 -25.64 30.25
CA LEU A 222 7.29 -26.04 30.84
C LEU A 222 7.29 -25.93 32.38
N ARG A 223 6.55 -24.96 32.94
CA ARG A 223 6.54 -24.72 34.39
C ARG A 223 5.86 -25.85 35.17
N SER A 224 4.80 -26.43 34.65
CA SER A 224 4.01 -27.49 35.30
C SER A 224 4.84 -28.75 35.54
N PRO A 225 5.46 -29.42 34.54
CA PRO A 225 6.28 -30.60 34.74
C PRO A 225 7.51 -30.32 35.63
N LEU A 226 8.14 -29.16 35.48
CA LEU A 226 9.26 -28.78 36.33
C LEU A 226 8.88 -28.69 37.81
N ALA A 227 7.67 -28.20 38.12
CA ALA A 227 7.15 -28.18 39.48
C ALA A 227 6.95 -29.60 40.02
N VAL A 228 6.42 -30.54 39.22
CA VAL A 228 6.25 -31.95 39.59
C VAL A 228 7.58 -32.62 39.83
N ILE A 229 8.57 -32.43 38.94
CA ILE A 229 9.93 -32.96 39.09
C ILE A 229 10.55 -32.44 40.39
N ARG A 230 10.50 -31.14 40.63
CA ARG A 230 11.04 -30.50 41.83
C ARG A 230 10.39 -31.04 43.11
N THR A 231 9.05 -31.16 43.13
CA THR A 231 8.33 -31.68 44.29
C THR A 231 8.63 -33.16 44.52
N SER A 232 8.69 -33.98 43.46
CA SER A 232 9.02 -35.38 43.54
C SER A 232 10.46 -35.60 44.02
N ALA A 233 11.42 -34.80 43.51
CA ALA A 233 12.81 -34.83 43.94
C ALA A 233 12.97 -34.43 45.43
N SER A 234 12.25 -33.42 45.91
CA SER A 234 12.25 -33.03 47.31
C SER A 234 11.66 -34.12 48.22
N ALA A 235 10.59 -34.77 47.75
CA ALA A 235 9.90 -35.85 48.48
C ALA A 235 10.76 -37.12 48.59
N LEU A 236 11.67 -37.39 47.63
CA LEU A 236 12.58 -38.54 47.70
C LEU A 236 13.42 -38.58 48.97
N ALA A 237 13.79 -37.39 49.49
CA ALA A 237 14.60 -37.31 50.73
C ALA A 237 13.77 -37.61 52.02
N VAL A 238 12.47 -37.46 51.97
CA VAL A 238 11.59 -37.51 53.15
C VAL A 238 10.71 -38.78 53.18
N ALA A 239 10.47 -39.40 52.01
CA ALA A 239 9.59 -40.57 51.89
C ALA A 239 10.25 -41.73 51.13
N PRO A 240 11.24 -42.44 51.72
CA PRO A 240 11.97 -43.53 51.05
C PRO A 240 11.04 -44.67 50.59
N ASP A 241 9.94 -44.93 51.29
CA ASP A 241 8.97 -45.95 50.90
C ASP A 241 8.28 -45.70 49.56
N GLN A 242 8.28 -44.46 49.10
CA GLN A 242 7.69 -44.05 47.81
C GLN A 242 8.77 -43.78 46.73
N ALA A 243 10.02 -44.09 46.99
CA ALA A 243 11.14 -43.71 46.10
C ALA A 243 10.99 -44.24 44.66
N SER A 244 10.44 -45.45 44.48
CA SER A 244 10.22 -46.03 43.15
C SER A 244 9.17 -45.22 42.35
N ARG A 245 8.05 -44.87 42.98
CA ARG A 245 6.97 -44.08 42.38
C ARG A 245 7.43 -42.66 42.06
N LEU A 246 8.14 -42.04 42.97
CA LEU A 246 8.67 -40.68 42.78
C LEU A 246 9.70 -40.62 41.64
N ARG A 247 10.60 -41.60 41.53
CA ARG A 247 11.54 -41.74 40.39
C ARG A 247 10.77 -41.89 39.08
N GLN A 248 9.78 -42.78 39.03
CA GLN A 248 8.94 -42.98 37.86
C GLN A 248 8.22 -41.67 37.41
N ASN A 249 7.70 -40.91 38.37
CA ASN A 249 7.10 -39.62 38.09
C ASN A 249 8.10 -38.63 37.46
N ILE A 250 9.33 -38.58 38.00
CA ILE A 250 10.39 -37.74 37.44
C ILE A 250 10.74 -38.16 36.01
N GLU A 251 10.93 -39.47 35.78
CA GLU A 251 11.25 -40.00 34.44
C GLU A 251 10.17 -39.70 33.43
N VAL A 252 8.89 -39.85 33.78
CA VAL A 252 7.76 -39.55 32.92
C VAL A 252 7.72 -38.05 32.57
N GLU A 253 7.90 -37.17 33.56
CA GLU A 253 7.88 -35.74 33.30
C GLU A 253 9.12 -35.26 32.52
N CYS A 254 10.30 -35.86 32.73
CA CYS A 254 11.49 -35.60 31.95
C CYS A 254 11.29 -35.98 30.46
N ALA A 255 10.75 -37.18 30.21
CA ALA A 255 10.45 -37.63 28.84
C ALA A 255 9.39 -36.74 28.17
N ARG A 256 8.41 -36.28 28.94
CA ARG A 256 7.40 -35.34 28.49
C ARG A 256 8.01 -33.98 28.11
N MET A 257 8.87 -33.42 28.95
CA MET A 257 9.60 -32.19 28.68
C MET A 257 10.47 -32.29 27.44
N SER A 258 11.20 -33.40 27.25
CA SER A 258 12.02 -33.62 26.06
C SER A 258 11.17 -33.56 24.78
N ARG A 259 10.01 -34.23 24.77
CA ARG A 259 9.06 -34.16 23.61
C ARG A 259 8.58 -32.72 23.36
N LEU A 260 8.24 -31.96 24.41
CA LEU A 260 7.85 -30.58 24.27
C LEU A 260 8.94 -29.70 23.65
N VAL A 261 10.21 -29.88 24.10
CA VAL A 261 11.35 -29.14 23.54
C VAL A 261 11.57 -29.49 22.06
N ASP A 262 11.51 -30.78 21.71
CA ASP A 262 11.64 -31.24 20.31
C ASP A 262 10.53 -30.68 19.41
N ASP A 263 9.30 -30.62 19.91
CA ASP A 263 8.16 -30.01 19.21
C ASP A 263 8.36 -28.50 19.01
N LEU A 264 8.83 -27.78 20.05
CA LEU A 264 9.14 -26.36 19.97
C LEU A 264 10.27 -26.05 18.99
N LEU A 265 11.33 -26.87 18.98
CA LEU A 265 12.43 -26.73 18.03
C LEU A 265 11.98 -27.01 16.59
N SER A 266 11.10 -27.99 16.41
CA SER A 266 10.51 -28.30 15.11
C SER A 266 9.68 -27.14 14.54
N LEU A 267 8.85 -26.53 15.37
CA LEU A 267 8.07 -25.34 15.00
C LEU A 267 8.96 -24.12 14.76
N ALA A 268 10.01 -23.91 15.56
CA ALA A 268 10.95 -22.80 15.35
C ALA A 268 11.69 -22.92 14.01
N ARG A 269 12.06 -24.15 13.60
CA ARG A 269 12.67 -24.41 12.28
C ARG A 269 11.68 -24.15 11.13
N SER A 270 10.40 -24.51 11.32
CA SER A 270 9.34 -24.21 10.36
C SER A 270 9.16 -22.71 10.17
N ASP A 271 9.05 -21.96 11.26
CA ASP A 271 8.89 -20.49 11.22
C ASP A 271 10.09 -19.77 10.57
N ALA A 272 11.30 -20.32 10.76
CA ALA A 272 12.52 -19.81 10.13
C ALA A 272 12.66 -20.20 8.64
N GLY A 273 11.75 -21.03 8.10
CA GLY A 273 11.87 -21.56 6.74
C GLY A 273 13.09 -22.47 6.51
N THR A 274 13.73 -22.94 7.59
CA THR A 274 14.95 -23.77 7.55
C THR A 274 14.64 -25.26 7.64
N TRP A 275 13.38 -25.62 7.76
CA TRP A 275 12.98 -27.03 7.85
C TRP A 275 13.03 -27.68 6.46
N THR A 276 14.05 -28.47 6.24
CA THR A 276 14.23 -29.25 5.01
C THR A 276 13.69 -30.66 5.20
N ILE A 277 13.09 -31.20 4.14
CA ILE A 277 12.65 -32.60 4.07
C ILE A 277 13.49 -33.35 3.04
N ALA A 278 13.87 -34.60 3.35
CA ALA A 278 14.43 -35.50 2.36
C ALA A 278 13.34 -35.85 1.34
N ARG A 279 13.67 -35.80 0.04
CA ARG A 279 12.70 -36.16 -0.99
C ARG A 279 13.13 -37.51 -1.59
N GLU A 280 12.53 -38.57 -1.09
CA GLU A 280 12.75 -39.91 -1.51
C GLU A 280 11.46 -40.52 -2.06
N THR A 281 11.57 -41.61 -2.78
CA THR A 281 10.41 -42.43 -3.15
C THR A 281 9.93 -43.17 -1.90
N VAL A 282 8.73 -42.85 -1.43
CA VAL A 282 8.15 -43.45 -0.23
C VAL A 282 7.37 -44.72 -0.63
N ASP A 283 7.79 -45.84 -0.06
CA ASP A 283 6.96 -47.02 -0.01
C ASP A 283 5.85 -46.82 1.03
N ARG A 284 4.66 -46.58 0.52
CA ARG A 284 3.50 -46.26 1.34
C ARG A 284 3.03 -47.46 2.15
N ASP A 285 3.13 -48.68 1.58
CA ASP A 285 2.64 -49.90 2.24
C ASP A 285 3.54 -50.21 3.43
N ALA A 286 4.86 -50.09 3.22
CA ALA A 286 5.81 -50.12 4.33
C ALA A 286 5.54 -49.03 5.37
N LEU A 287 5.30 -47.79 4.94
CA LEU A 287 5.00 -46.66 5.86
C LEU A 287 3.75 -46.94 6.72
N LEU A 288 2.67 -47.43 6.09
CA LEU A 288 1.43 -47.72 6.80
C LEU A 288 1.57 -48.94 7.74
N LEU A 289 2.22 -50.03 7.27
CA LEU A 289 2.43 -51.21 8.06
C LEU A 289 3.31 -50.95 9.28
N GLU A 290 4.48 -50.33 9.08
CA GLU A 290 5.39 -49.98 10.18
C GLU A 290 4.73 -49.02 11.20
N THR A 291 3.92 -48.09 10.70
CA THR A 291 3.19 -47.17 11.59
C THR A 291 2.11 -47.93 12.37
N ALA A 292 1.36 -48.84 11.73
CA ALA A 292 0.35 -49.67 12.42
C ALA A 292 0.98 -50.62 13.45
N GLU A 293 2.10 -51.26 13.13
CA GLU A 293 2.84 -52.10 14.04
C GLU A 293 3.29 -51.35 15.31
N LEU A 294 3.76 -50.12 15.16
CA LEU A 294 4.17 -49.27 16.27
C LEU A 294 3.02 -49.00 17.25
N PHE A 295 1.78 -48.88 16.74
CA PHE A 295 0.59 -48.58 17.54
C PHE A 295 -0.23 -49.81 18.01
N CYS A 296 0.06 -51.03 17.53
CA CYS A 296 -0.57 -52.25 17.98
C CYS A 296 -0.48 -52.44 19.53
N PRO A 297 0.70 -52.25 20.17
CA PRO A 297 0.79 -52.35 21.63
C PRO A 297 -0.09 -51.31 22.36
N VAL A 298 -0.13 -50.08 21.84
CA VAL A 298 -0.92 -48.95 22.39
C VAL A 298 -2.42 -49.32 22.35
N ALA A 299 -2.87 -49.82 21.19
CA ALA A 299 -4.26 -50.25 21.00
C ALA A 299 -4.64 -51.34 22.02
N ARG A 300 -3.77 -52.37 22.18
CA ARG A 300 -4.00 -53.47 23.17
C ARG A 300 -4.07 -52.94 24.60
N GLN A 301 -3.14 -52.06 24.97
CA GLN A 301 -3.08 -51.48 26.32
C GLN A 301 -4.32 -50.67 26.65
N LYS A 302 -4.87 -49.92 25.67
CA LYS A 302 -6.07 -49.11 25.80
C LYS A 302 -7.39 -49.90 25.60
N GLY A 303 -7.30 -51.20 25.27
CA GLY A 303 -8.47 -52.01 24.96
C GLY A 303 -9.24 -51.54 23.73
N GLN A 304 -8.54 -51.02 22.76
CA GLN A 304 -9.07 -50.48 21.50
C GLN A 304 -8.59 -51.37 20.31
N ARG A 305 -9.24 -51.23 19.15
CA ARG A 305 -8.85 -51.99 17.95
C ARG A 305 -8.24 -51.05 16.92
N LEU A 306 -7.14 -51.51 16.31
CA LEU A 306 -6.53 -50.85 15.15
C LEU A 306 -6.85 -51.65 13.91
N LEU A 307 -7.42 -51.02 12.90
CA LEU A 307 -7.67 -51.60 11.60
C LEU A 307 -6.77 -50.93 10.55
N LEU A 308 -6.18 -51.72 9.65
CA LEU A 308 -5.40 -51.24 8.53
C LEU A 308 -6.13 -51.61 7.24
N GLU A 309 -6.53 -50.63 6.47
CA GLU A 309 -7.23 -50.79 5.19
C GLU A 309 -6.34 -50.28 4.05
N VAL A 310 -5.73 -51.19 3.30
CA VAL A 310 -4.88 -50.88 2.15
C VAL A 310 -5.58 -51.35 0.90
N PRO A 311 -5.71 -50.53 -0.16
CA PRO A 311 -6.30 -50.98 -1.43
C PRO A 311 -5.46 -52.06 -2.09
N GLU A 312 -6.09 -53.06 -2.70
CA GLU A 312 -5.44 -54.13 -3.43
C GLU A 312 -4.73 -53.70 -4.72
N ARG A 313 -4.95 -52.44 -5.15
CA ARG A 313 -4.35 -51.92 -6.40
C ARG A 313 -2.98 -51.30 -6.13
N ASP A 314 -2.03 -51.58 -7.01
CA ASP A 314 -0.76 -50.86 -7.06
C ASP A 314 -1.00 -49.36 -7.28
N LEU A 315 -0.58 -48.59 -6.35
CA LEU A 315 -0.73 -47.15 -6.40
C LEU A 315 0.59 -46.49 -6.78
N PRO A 316 0.58 -45.34 -7.48
CA PRO A 316 1.82 -44.66 -7.85
C PRO A 316 2.60 -44.19 -6.63
N PRO A 317 3.95 -44.19 -6.68
CA PRO A 317 4.79 -43.80 -5.57
C PRO A 317 4.62 -42.31 -5.24
N VAL A 318 4.79 -41.97 -3.97
CA VAL A 318 4.79 -40.60 -3.48
C VAL A 318 6.23 -40.20 -3.21
N THR A 319 6.60 -38.98 -3.56
CA THR A 319 7.90 -38.42 -3.21
C THR A 319 7.76 -37.63 -1.90
N GLY A 320 8.55 -38.00 -0.91
CA GLY A 320 8.51 -37.32 0.42
C GLY A 320 9.59 -37.86 1.36
N ASP A 321 9.53 -37.43 2.60
CA ASP A 321 10.38 -37.89 3.68
C ASP A 321 9.61 -38.94 4.50
N PRO A 322 10.01 -40.23 4.45
CA PRO A 322 9.25 -41.30 5.10
C PRO A 322 9.22 -41.13 6.64
N GLN A 323 10.28 -40.60 7.24
CA GLN A 323 10.31 -40.36 8.68
C GLN A 323 9.32 -39.25 9.09
N ARG A 324 9.26 -38.18 8.31
CA ARG A 324 8.33 -37.07 8.56
C ARG A 324 6.88 -37.44 8.29
N LEU A 325 6.62 -38.21 7.24
CA LEU A 325 5.26 -38.75 6.99
C LEU A 325 4.82 -39.71 8.09
N ARG A 326 5.72 -40.56 8.59
CA ARG A 326 5.47 -41.42 9.76
C ARG A 326 5.16 -40.56 10.98
N GLN A 327 5.88 -39.45 11.21
CA GLN A 327 5.62 -38.53 12.30
C GLN A 327 4.20 -37.94 12.21
N VAL A 328 3.74 -37.54 11.00
CA VAL A 328 2.35 -37.06 10.79
C VAL A 328 1.35 -38.15 11.18
N LEU A 329 1.52 -39.37 10.65
CA LEU A 329 0.59 -40.46 10.94
C LEU A 329 0.62 -40.82 12.44
N SER A 330 1.77 -40.80 13.08
CA SER A 330 1.91 -41.05 14.52
C SER A 330 1.14 -40.04 15.35
N VAL A 331 1.22 -38.74 15.01
CA VAL A 331 0.44 -37.68 15.67
C VAL A 331 -1.07 -37.91 15.52
N LEU A 332 -1.51 -38.30 14.31
CA LEU A 332 -2.94 -38.54 14.06
C LEU A 332 -3.44 -39.78 14.81
N LEU A 333 -2.66 -40.88 14.84
CA LEU A 333 -3.00 -42.10 15.56
C LEU A 333 -3.00 -41.87 17.06
N ASP A 334 -1.98 -41.17 17.60
CA ASP A 334 -1.91 -40.83 19.02
C ASP A 334 -3.13 -40.01 19.48
N ASN A 335 -3.55 -39.04 18.65
CA ASN A 335 -4.79 -38.33 18.85
C ASN A 335 -6.00 -39.28 18.82
N ALA A 336 -6.14 -40.11 17.80
CA ALA A 336 -7.24 -41.04 17.64
C ALA A 336 -7.36 -41.97 18.85
N PHE A 337 -6.27 -42.59 19.31
CA PHE A 337 -6.25 -43.45 20.49
C PHE A 337 -6.49 -42.71 21.81
N SER A 338 -6.22 -41.43 21.87
CA SER A 338 -6.45 -40.64 23.08
C SER A 338 -7.92 -40.24 23.28
N TYR A 339 -8.65 -40.08 22.17
CA TYR A 339 -10.07 -39.68 22.21
C TYR A 339 -11.06 -40.81 21.95
N THR A 340 -10.58 -41.97 21.48
CA THR A 340 -11.45 -43.13 21.30
C THR A 340 -11.70 -43.83 22.67
N PRO A 341 -12.93 -44.15 23.03
CA PRO A 341 -13.22 -44.90 24.25
C PRO A 341 -12.74 -46.34 24.17
N GLN A 342 -12.60 -47.01 25.32
CA GLN A 342 -12.32 -48.45 25.39
C GLN A 342 -13.34 -49.23 24.57
N GLY A 343 -12.90 -50.24 23.82
CA GLY A 343 -13.70 -51.02 22.87
C GLY A 343 -13.92 -50.36 21.51
N GLY A 344 -13.51 -49.07 21.35
CA GLY A 344 -13.63 -48.35 20.09
C GLY A 344 -12.62 -48.81 19.05
N VAL A 345 -12.73 -48.24 17.85
CA VAL A 345 -11.97 -48.62 16.66
C VAL A 345 -11.23 -47.41 16.10
N VAL A 346 -9.98 -47.59 15.81
CA VAL A 346 -9.16 -46.64 15.02
C VAL A 346 -8.79 -47.30 13.70
N THR A 347 -9.03 -46.65 12.58
CA THR A 347 -8.77 -47.17 11.24
C THR A 347 -7.75 -46.29 10.55
N LEU A 348 -6.65 -46.90 10.09
CA LEU A 348 -5.67 -46.27 9.20
C LEU A 348 -5.90 -46.79 7.79
N ARG A 349 -6.17 -45.91 6.83
CA ARG A 349 -6.45 -46.27 5.45
C ARG A 349 -5.77 -45.38 4.46
N ALA A 350 -5.53 -45.91 3.26
CA ALA A 350 -5.05 -45.18 2.12
C ALA A 350 -6.05 -45.24 0.97
N GLU A 351 -6.29 -44.11 0.33
CA GLU A 351 -7.13 -44.01 -0.87
C GLU A 351 -6.40 -43.18 -1.91
N VAL A 352 -6.62 -43.47 -3.20
CA VAL A 352 -6.18 -42.58 -4.28
C VAL A 352 -7.38 -41.95 -4.95
N ASP A 353 -7.34 -40.66 -5.02
CA ASP A 353 -8.33 -39.82 -5.69
C ASP A 353 -7.61 -38.97 -6.77
N GLY A 354 -7.72 -39.46 -8.02
CA GLY A 354 -7.14 -38.79 -9.18
C GLY A 354 -5.62 -38.68 -9.10
N ALA A 355 -5.11 -37.44 -8.84
CA ALA A 355 -3.67 -37.11 -8.80
C ALA A 355 -3.09 -37.04 -7.38
N ALA A 356 -3.78 -37.54 -6.37
CA ALA A 356 -3.34 -37.45 -4.99
C ALA A 356 -3.53 -38.77 -4.23
N LEU A 357 -2.57 -39.06 -3.33
CA LEU A 357 -2.72 -40.07 -2.28
C LEU A 357 -3.31 -39.41 -1.06
N THR A 358 -4.38 -40.03 -0.52
CA THR A 358 -5.02 -39.58 0.73
C THR A 358 -4.83 -40.64 1.79
N LEU A 359 -4.07 -40.33 2.83
CA LEU A 359 -3.94 -41.16 4.02
C LEU A 359 -4.94 -40.65 5.06
N GLN A 360 -5.76 -41.56 5.59
CA GLN A 360 -6.81 -41.21 6.53
C GLN A 360 -6.64 -41.96 7.84
N VAL A 361 -6.85 -41.25 8.95
CA VAL A 361 -6.99 -41.82 10.28
C VAL A 361 -8.42 -41.52 10.74
N ALA A 362 -9.20 -42.57 10.90
CA ALA A 362 -10.57 -42.49 11.38
C ALA A 362 -10.67 -43.09 12.81
N ASP A 363 -11.38 -42.43 13.68
CA ASP A 363 -11.68 -42.90 15.04
C ASP A 363 -13.16 -42.95 15.30
N THR A 364 -13.58 -43.73 16.31
CA THR A 364 -14.95 -43.82 16.80
C THR A 364 -15.11 -43.06 18.12
N GLY A 365 -14.41 -41.95 18.26
CA GLY A 365 -14.48 -41.06 19.42
C GLY A 365 -15.73 -40.13 19.42
N PRO A 366 -15.82 -39.20 20.35
CA PRO A 366 -16.96 -38.28 20.48
C PRO A 366 -17.05 -37.21 19.41
N GLY A 367 -16.05 -37.15 18.50
CA GLY A 367 -15.93 -36.10 17.51
C GLY A 367 -15.37 -34.78 18.05
N ILE A 368 -15.35 -33.78 17.17
CA ILE A 368 -14.86 -32.43 17.48
C ILE A 368 -16.04 -31.47 17.43
N SER A 369 -16.18 -30.62 18.45
CA SER A 369 -17.22 -29.62 18.50
C SER A 369 -17.05 -28.59 17.37
N PRO A 370 -18.17 -28.05 16.80
CA PRO A 370 -18.11 -27.03 15.77
C PRO A 370 -17.32 -25.77 16.20
N GLN A 371 -17.36 -25.46 17.49
CA GLN A 371 -16.65 -24.32 18.08
C GLN A 371 -15.13 -24.55 18.11
N SER A 372 -14.68 -25.79 18.31
CA SER A 372 -13.25 -26.17 18.37
C SER A 372 -12.64 -26.38 16.99
N LEU A 373 -13.44 -26.82 16.02
CA LEU A 373 -12.97 -27.23 14.69
C LEU A 373 -12.07 -26.21 13.97
N PRO A 374 -12.34 -24.89 14.01
CA PRO A 374 -11.45 -23.90 13.38
C PRO A 374 -10.07 -23.79 14.01
N TYR A 375 -9.91 -24.20 15.27
CA TYR A 375 -8.73 -23.95 16.09
C TYR A 375 -7.88 -25.18 16.38
N ILE A 376 -8.33 -26.40 16.03
CA ILE A 376 -7.62 -27.64 16.38
C ILE A 376 -6.19 -27.75 15.81
N PHE A 377 -5.87 -26.98 14.75
CA PHE A 377 -4.53 -26.90 14.17
C PHE A 377 -3.72 -25.73 14.73
N ASP A 378 -4.28 -24.93 15.64
CA ASP A 378 -3.55 -23.83 16.27
C ASP A 378 -2.62 -24.38 17.34
N ARG A 379 -1.47 -23.75 17.51
CA ARG A 379 -0.43 -24.14 18.48
C ARG A 379 -0.98 -24.00 19.91
N PHE A 380 -0.75 -25.02 20.74
CA PHE A 380 -1.23 -25.10 22.14
C PHE A 380 -2.75 -25.11 22.29
N TYR A 381 -3.51 -25.22 21.20
CA TYR A 381 -4.96 -25.32 21.32
C TYR A 381 -5.38 -26.69 21.87
N ARG A 382 -6.26 -26.68 22.84
CA ARG A 382 -6.88 -27.89 23.43
C ARG A 382 -8.35 -27.61 23.69
N ALA A 383 -9.23 -28.51 23.26
CA ALA A 383 -10.66 -28.45 23.61
C ALA A 383 -10.84 -28.66 25.12
N ASP A 384 -11.88 -28.06 25.73
CA ASP A 384 -12.07 -28.07 27.18
C ASP A 384 -12.18 -29.49 27.80
N VAL A 385 -12.75 -30.43 27.04
CA VAL A 385 -12.86 -31.83 27.45
C VAL A 385 -11.49 -32.53 27.56
N SER A 386 -10.49 -32.08 26.83
CA SER A 386 -9.12 -32.66 26.81
C SER A 386 -8.18 -32.08 27.87
N ARG A 387 -8.61 -31.05 28.60
CA ARG A 387 -7.78 -30.44 29.67
C ARG A 387 -7.50 -31.37 30.83
N THR A 388 -8.32 -32.40 31.02
CA THR A 388 -8.15 -33.44 32.08
C THR A 388 -7.07 -34.46 31.70
N THR A 389 -6.84 -34.74 30.41
CA THR A 389 -5.78 -35.64 29.93
C THR A 389 -4.48 -34.87 29.75
N LYS A 390 -3.50 -35.07 30.65
CA LYS A 390 -2.24 -34.34 30.69
C LYS A 390 -1.22 -34.80 29.61
N GLU A 391 -1.62 -35.70 28.70
CA GLU A 391 -0.65 -36.35 27.79
C GLU A 391 -0.15 -35.47 26.63
N HIS A 392 -0.93 -34.49 26.15
CA HIS A 392 -0.61 -33.70 24.96
C HIS A 392 -0.56 -32.20 25.23
N PHE A 393 0.42 -31.53 24.61
CA PHE A 393 0.63 -30.08 24.70
C PHE A 393 -0.17 -29.25 23.69
N GLY A 394 -0.90 -29.89 22.78
CA GLY A 394 -1.61 -29.19 21.70
C GLY A 394 -0.70 -28.70 20.57
N LEU A 395 0.50 -29.29 20.42
CA LEU A 395 1.43 -28.95 19.34
C LEU A 395 1.41 -29.97 18.20
N GLY A 396 1.04 -31.22 18.45
CA GLY A 396 1.13 -32.30 17.47
C GLY A 396 0.40 -32.01 16.17
N LEU A 397 -0.89 -31.63 16.22
CA LEU A 397 -1.68 -31.33 14.99
C LEU A 397 -1.13 -30.14 14.22
N SER A 398 -0.58 -29.12 14.88
CA SER A 398 0.07 -28.00 14.22
C SER A 398 1.34 -28.43 13.50
N ILE A 399 2.18 -29.27 14.12
CA ILE A 399 3.37 -29.86 13.50
C ILE A 399 2.99 -30.75 12.31
N ALA A 400 1.98 -31.60 12.47
CA ALA A 400 1.49 -32.46 11.40
C ALA A 400 1.02 -31.65 10.18
N LYS A 401 0.35 -30.53 10.40
CA LYS A 401 -0.09 -29.62 9.34
C LYS A 401 1.10 -28.96 8.61
N GLU A 402 2.11 -28.51 9.33
CA GLU A 402 3.33 -27.95 8.75
C GLU A 402 4.10 -28.99 7.93
N LEU A 403 4.26 -30.21 8.48
CA LEU A 403 4.89 -31.31 7.75
C LEU A 403 4.13 -31.68 6.47
N ALA A 404 2.80 -31.70 6.52
CA ALA A 404 1.97 -31.93 5.33
C ALA A 404 2.21 -30.84 4.27
N ALA A 405 2.28 -29.57 4.68
CA ALA A 405 2.54 -28.44 3.78
C ALA A 405 3.95 -28.50 3.15
N LEU A 406 4.98 -28.90 3.89
CA LEU A 406 6.34 -29.11 3.37
C LEU A 406 6.40 -30.18 2.28
N HIS A 407 5.52 -31.19 2.33
CA HIS A 407 5.36 -32.22 1.30
C HIS A 407 4.49 -31.76 0.11
N GLY A 408 4.06 -30.47 0.09
CA GLY A 408 3.11 -29.94 -0.91
C GLY A 408 1.70 -30.52 -0.77
N GLY A 409 1.42 -31.14 0.38
CA GLY A 409 0.13 -31.75 0.72
C GLY A 409 -0.74 -30.85 1.61
N THR A 410 -1.85 -31.42 2.05
CA THR A 410 -2.77 -30.76 2.97
C THR A 410 -3.27 -31.73 4.02
N LEU A 411 -3.35 -31.27 5.28
CA LEU A 411 -3.98 -31.99 6.38
C LEU A 411 -5.29 -31.31 6.76
N ARG A 412 -6.39 -32.08 6.81
CA ARG A 412 -7.72 -31.56 7.15
C ARG A 412 -8.55 -32.57 7.94
N VAL A 413 -9.59 -32.11 8.61
CA VAL A 413 -10.67 -32.95 9.07
C VAL A 413 -11.61 -33.18 7.89
N ALA A 414 -11.73 -34.44 7.47
CA ALA A 414 -12.61 -34.83 6.38
C ALA A 414 -14.07 -34.98 6.86
N ARG A 415 -14.26 -35.54 8.06
CA ARG A 415 -15.54 -35.73 8.72
C ARG A 415 -15.36 -35.69 10.23
N THR A 416 -16.31 -35.14 10.96
CA THR A 416 -16.41 -35.22 12.42
C THR A 416 -17.83 -35.17 12.85
N GLY A 417 -18.16 -35.84 13.94
CA GLY A 417 -19.49 -35.92 14.50
C GLY A 417 -19.55 -36.88 15.66
N PRO A 418 -20.74 -37.21 16.20
CA PRO A 418 -20.92 -38.13 17.35
C PRO A 418 -20.36 -39.54 17.10
N GLU A 419 -20.21 -39.93 15.84
CA GLU A 419 -19.68 -41.24 15.42
C GLU A 419 -18.17 -41.30 15.29
N GLY A 420 -17.47 -40.18 15.54
CA GLY A 420 -16.01 -40.09 15.46
C GLY A 420 -15.49 -39.00 14.57
N THR A 421 -14.16 -39.03 14.34
CA THR A 421 -13.46 -38.07 13.51
C THR A 421 -12.62 -38.79 12.42
N VAL A 422 -12.53 -38.17 11.26
CA VAL A 422 -11.66 -38.60 10.16
C VAL A 422 -10.70 -37.47 9.82
N PHE A 423 -9.43 -37.67 10.09
CA PHE A 423 -8.35 -36.81 9.59
C PHE A 423 -7.87 -37.34 8.23
N ALA A 424 -7.64 -36.45 7.27
CA ALA A 424 -7.16 -36.78 5.94
C ALA A 424 -5.89 -35.96 5.61
N LEU A 425 -4.79 -36.70 5.37
CA LEU A 425 -3.53 -36.17 4.83
C LEU A 425 -3.57 -36.43 3.32
N ARG A 426 -3.64 -35.40 2.52
CA ARG A 426 -3.61 -35.46 1.06
C ARG A 426 -2.23 -35.10 0.55
N LEU A 427 -1.58 -35.98 -0.20
CA LEU A 427 -0.25 -35.82 -0.77
C LEU A 427 -0.33 -35.84 -2.29
N PRO A 428 0.37 -34.95 -3.03
CA PRO A 428 0.41 -35.00 -4.47
C PRO A 428 1.17 -36.25 -4.94
N LEU A 429 0.62 -36.95 -5.93
CA LEU A 429 1.32 -38.02 -6.57
C LEU A 429 2.43 -37.48 -7.48
N HIS A 430 3.56 -38.15 -7.50
CA HIS A 430 4.63 -37.79 -8.41
C HIS A 430 4.16 -38.09 -9.87
N ARG A 431 3.94 -37.03 -10.64
CA ARG A 431 3.82 -37.20 -12.10
C ARG A 431 5.23 -37.49 -12.61
N GLY A 432 5.60 -38.77 -12.70
CA GLY A 432 6.78 -39.18 -13.45
C GLY A 432 6.73 -38.56 -14.84
N ARG A 433 7.68 -37.70 -15.16
CA ARG A 433 7.98 -37.39 -16.55
C ARG A 433 8.44 -38.74 -17.13
N HIS A 434 7.61 -39.40 -17.89
CA HIS A 434 8.10 -40.39 -18.86
C HIS A 434 9.09 -39.64 -19.76
N ILE A 435 10.39 -39.95 -19.59
CA ILE A 435 11.45 -39.61 -20.55
C ILE A 435 11.30 -40.52 -21.73
#